data_b2b1319ef78b2d64213d4657189ed521
#
_entry.id   b2b1319ef78b2d64213d4657189ed521
#
_cell.length_a   1.000
_cell.length_b   1.000
_cell.length_c   1.000
_cell.angle_alpha   90.00
_cell.angle_beta   90.00
_cell.angle_gamma   90.00
#
_symmetry.space_group_name_H-M   'P 1'
#
loop_
_entity.id
_entity.type
_entity.pdbx_description
1 polymer ?
#
loop_
_entity_poly.entity_id
_entity_poly.type
_entity_poly.pdbx_seq_one_letter_code
_entity_poly.pdbx_strand_id
1 'polypeptide(L)'
;MSRLLVDDVTKTDARALLNVNKMATISDIVAPSNEYIYASGANELTVVEGCVIAVGGAGIFKTANTILTAANLDAGSAFAVGKDYYVYICDSRIDSADEKYVISLNSTYPTGWNATNSRKIGGFHYGRCRKVDSNLQPLNGSSVIFGTGWESAVSNGIVPRSVWTLGHRPKCSPEGMVYLGGGTWVDIYLNSDDGAKGLKSEYGCAPMTGTESMNWYNFVERLAKSGKRLPNYAEFCAYAFGSPAGLDNANTNAWSATSNTGSGVTG
;
A
#
# COMPACT_ATOMS: atom_id res chain seq x y z
N MET A 1 -26.26 7.56 -30.10
CA MET A 1 -24.94 7.01 -29.72
C MET A 1 -25.15 5.60 -29.21
N SER A 2 -24.76 4.59 -29.99
CA SER A 2 -24.85 3.18 -29.55
C SER A 2 -23.81 2.94 -28.47
N ARG A 3 -24.24 2.55 -27.31
CA ARG A 3 -23.36 2.05 -26.27
C ARG A 3 -22.85 0.68 -26.71
N LEU A 4 -21.55 0.55 -26.97
CA LEU A 4 -20.93 -0.74 -27.18
C LEU A 4 -20.90 -1.44 -25.82
N LEU A 5 -21.64 -2.53 -25.68
CA LEU A 5 -21.53 -3.41 -24.52
C LEU A 5 -20.27 -4.26 -24.69
N VAL A 6 -19.31 -4.08 -23.82
CA VAL A 6 -17.99 -4.74 -23.87
C VAL A 6 -18.08 -6.26 -23.64
N ASP A 7 -19.22 -6.75 -23.17
CA ASP A 7 -19.39 -8.18 -22.79
C ASP A 7 -19.43 -9.14 -23.99
N ASP A 8 -19.67 -8.62 -25.21
CA ASP A 8 -19.76 -9.45 -26.43
C ASP A 8 -18.48 -9.40 -27.30
N VAL A 9 -17.42 -8.75 -26.85
CA VAL A 9 -16.23 -8.52 -27.66
C VAL A 9 -15.15 -9.54 -27.29
N THR A 10 -14.73 -10.34 -28.26
CA THR A 10 -13.58 -11.25 -28.10
C THR A 10 -12.28 -10.47 -27.95
N LYS A 11 -11.22 -11.09 -27.38
CA LYS A 11 -9.89 -10.44 -27.24
C LYS A 11 -9.39 -9.81 -28.54
N THR A 12 -9.66 -10.44 -29.67
CA THR A 12 -9.26 -9.99 -31.01
C THR A 12 -10.06 -8.77 -31.44
N ASP A 13 -11.35 -8.78 -31.17
CA ASP A 13 -12.26 -7.69 -31.51
C ASP A 13 -12.00 -6.46 -30.63
N ALA A 14 -11.68 -6.66 -29.37
CA ALA A 14 -11.29 -5.59 -28.45
C ALA A 14 -10.04 -4.84 -28.95
N ARG A 15 -9.07 -5.55 -29.50
CA ARG A 15 -7.87 -4.95 -30.11
C ARG A 15 -8.19 -4.12 -31.35
N ALA A 16 -9.03 -4.62 -32.21
CA ALA A 16 -9.45 -3.95 -33.45
C ALA A 16 -10.27 -2.68 -33.14
N LEU A 17 -11.18 -2.77 -32.14
CA LEU A 17 -12.09 -1.69 -31.79
C LEU A 17 -11.44 -0.61 -30.90
N LEU A 18 -10.56 -0.98 -30.00
CA LEU A 18 -9.95 -0.06 -29.06
C LEU A 18 -8.69 0.62 -29.59
N ASN A 19 -8.19 0.20 -30.76
CA ASN A 19 -6.97 0.75 -31.35
C ASN A 19 -5.86 0.91 -30.32
N VAL A 20 -5.31 -0.22 -29.87
CA VAL A 20 -4.44 -0.38 -28.69
C VAL A 20 -3.29 0.65 -28.63
N ASN A 21 -2.85 1.14 -29.77
CA ASN A 21 -1.81 2.18 -29.85
C ASN A 21 -2.29 3.55 -29.33
N LYS A 22 -3.60 3.77 -29.16
CA LYS A 22 -4.16 5.00 -28.57
C LYS A 22 -4.58 4.84 -27.11
N MET A 23 -4.63 3.63 -26.57
CA MET A 23 -4.97 3.42 -25.15
C MET A 23 -3.86 3.80 -24.18
N ALA A 24 -2.67 4.11 -24.67
CA ALA A 24 -1.54 4.55 -23.83
C ALA A 24 -1.77 5.89 -23.11
N THR A 25 -2.90 6.56 -23.30
CA THR A 25 -3.18 7.88 -22.70
C THR A 25 -4.43 7.94 -21.82
N ILE A 26 -5.23 6.89 -21.78
CA ILE A 26 -6.34 6.74 -20.82
C ILE A 26 -5.84 5.76 -19.75
N SER A 27 -6.23 5.92 -18.50
CA SER A 27 -5.89 4.96 -17.46
C SER A 27 -5.99 3.54 -18.02
N ASP A 28 -4.85 2.91 -18.31
CA ASP A 28 -4.75 1.62 -19.00
C ASP A 28 -5.36 0.46 -18.21
N ILE A 29 -6.18 0.77 -17.24
CA ILE A 29 -6.92 -0.15 -16.41
C ILE A 29 -8.38 0.30 -16.36
N VAL A 30 -9.26 -0.58 -16.81
CA VAL A 30 -10.70 -0.46 -16.58
C VAL A 30 -11.07 -1.52 -15.55
N ALA A 31 -11.58 -1.09 -14.41
CA ALA A 31 -11.88 -1.96 -13.29
C ALA A 31 -13.32 -1.78 -12.82
N PRO A 32 -13.97 -2.83 -12.29
CA PRO A 32 -15.32 -2.73 -11.75
C PRO A 32 -15.40 -1.82 -10.52
N SER A 33 -14.30 -1.63 -9.81
CA SER A 33 -14.14 -0.69 -8.71
C SER A 33 -12.73 -0.11 -8.68
N ASN A 34 -12.53 0.97 -7.94
CA ASN A 34 -11.20 1.53 -7.72
C ASN A 34 -10.35 0.62 -6.83
N GLU A 35 -10.96 -0.17 -5.97
CA GLU A 35 -10.31 -1.12 -5.07
C GLU A 35 -10.37 -2.54 -5.67
N TYR A 36 -9.71 -2.75 -6.79
CA TYR A 36 -9.67 -4.05 -7.47
C TYR A 36 -8.59 -5.00 -6.93
N ILE A 37 -7.83 -4.58 -5.93
CA ILE A 37 -6.96 -5.42 -5.11
C ILE A 37 -7.29 -5.11 -3.66
N TYR A 38 -7.44 -6.14 -2.85
CA TYR A 38 -7.66 -5.99 -1.41
C TYR A 38 -6.99 -7.12 -0.63
N ALA A 39 -6.71 -6.89 0.66
CA ALA A 39 -6.21 -7.92 1.55
C ALA A 39 -7.36 -8.87 1.92
N SER A 40 -7.25 -10.14 1.55
CA SER A 40 -8.18 -11.22 1.90
C SER A 40 -7.74 -12.02 3.12
N GLY A 41 -6.49 -11.83 3.53
CA GLY A 41 -5.91 -12.45 4.72
C GLY A 41 -4.65 -11.71 5.17
N ALA A 42 -4.06 -12.15 6.27
CA ALA A 42 -2.83 -11.53 6.79
C ALA A 42 -1.65 -11.63 5.80
N ASN A 43 -1.64 -12.66 4.97
CA ASN A 43 -0.58 -12.91 3.98
C ASN A 43 -1.15 -13.12 2.58
N GLU A 44 -2.35 -12.64 2.32
CA GLU A 44 -3.07 -12.88 1.09
C GLU A 44 -3.71 -11.61 0.56
N LEU A 45 -3.60 -11.43 -0.74
CA LEU A 45 -4.32 -10.42 -1.52
C LEU A 45 -5.25 -11.12 -2.49
N THR A 46 -6.39 -10.52 -2.76
CA THR A 46 -7.25 -10.92 -3.87
C THR A 46 -7.25 -9.83 -4.94
N VAL A 47 -6.98 -10.21 -6.18
CA VAL A 47 -7.26 -9.40 -7.37
C VAL A 47 -8.64 -9.79 -7.86
N VAL A 48 -9.55 -8.82 -8.01
CA VAL A 48 -10.92 -9.10 -8.46
C VAL A 48 -10.98 -9.39 -9.95
N GLU A 49 -11.96 -10.15 -10.34
CA GLU A 49 -12.26 -10.41 -11.76
C GLU A 49 -12.78 -9.17 -12.50
N GLY A 50 -12.67 -9.19 -13.81
CA GLY A 50 -13.29 -8.20 -14.68
C GLY A 50 -12.50 -6.91 -14.89
N CYS A 51 -11.29 -6.78 -14.31
CA CYS A 51 -10.39 -5.69 -14.68
C CYS A 51 -9.82 -5.95 -16.07
N VAL A 52 -9.82 -4.91 -16.91
CA VAL A 52 -9.16 -4.94 -18.22
C VAL A 52 -7.91 -4.10 -18.13
N ILE A 53 -6.76 -4.70 -18.33
CA ILE A 53 -5.45 -4.11 -18.06
C ILE A 53 -4.58 -4.23 -19.32
N ALA A 54 -4.05 -3.09 -19.76
CA ALA A 54 -3.06 -3.06 -20.84
C ALA A 54 -1.65 -3.20 -20.24
N VAL A 55 -0.85 -4.13 -20.78
CA VAL A 55 0.52 -4.39 -20.34
C VAL A 55 1.48 -4.10 -21.49
N GLY A 56 1.84 -2.85 -21.68
CA GLY A 56 2.85 -2.41 -22.65
C GLY A 56 2.68 -3.05 -24.01
N GLY A 57 3.72 -3.71 -24.52
CA GLY A 57 3.70 -4.47 -25.78
C GLY A 57 3.12 -5.88 -25.68
N ALA A 58 2.81 -6.36 -24.47
CA ALA A 58 2.34 -7.74 -24.24
C ALA A 58 0.84 -7.93 -24.51
N GLY A 59 0.05 -6.83 -24.52
CA GLY A 59 -1.36 -6.89 -24.86
C GLY A 59 -2.32 -6.46 -23.78
N ILE A 60 -3.58 -6.90 -23.89
CA ILE A 60 -4.67 -6.56 -22.96
C ILE A 60 -5.11 -7.83 -22.25
N PHE A 61 -5.25 -7.76 -20.94
CA PHE A 61 -5.63 -8.87 -20.08
C PHE A 61 -6.93 -8.55 -19.35
N LYS A 62 -7.77 -9.56 -19.18
CA LYS A 62 -8.95 -9.51 -18.29
C LYS A 62 -8.66 -10.39 -17.08
N THR A 63 -8.75 -9.81 -15.89
CA THR A 63 -8.46 -10.52 -14.64
C THR A 63 -9.57 -11.52 -14.28
N ALA A 64 -9.18 -12.62 -13.65
CA ALA A 64 -10.05 -13.50 -12.89
C ALA A 64 -9.82 -13.25 -11.38
N ASN A 65 -10.73 -13.73 -10.52
CA ASN A 65 -10.47 -13.73 -9.09
C ASN A 65 -9.22 -14.56 -8.79
N THR A 66 -8.16 -13.90 -8.33
CA THR A 66 -6.86 -14.53 -8.11
C THR A 66 -6.36 -14.18 -6.72
N ILE A 67 -5.97 -15.21 -5.96
CA ILE A 67 -5.33 -15.04 -4.65
C ILE A 67 -3.82 -14.99 -4.87
N LEU A 68 -3.20 -13.94 -4.35
CA LEU A 68 -1.76 -13.71 -4.36
C LEU A 68 -1.20 -13.89 -2.96
N THR A 69 -0.09 -14.59 -2.87
CA THR A 69 0.62 -14.85 -1.62
C THR A 69 2.13 -14.61 -1.78
N ALA A 70 2.92 -14.96 -0.79
CA ALA A 70 4.39 -14.91 -0.90
C ALA A 70 4.94 -15.82 -2.03
N ALA A 71 4.18 -16.79 -2.52
CA ALA A 71 4.56 -17.58 -3.70
C ALA A 71 4.65 -16.76 -4.99
N ASN A 72 4.05 -15.57 -5.02
CA ASN A 72 4.10 -14.65 -6.16
C ASN A 72 5.29 -13.68 -6.09
N LEU A 73 6.15 -13.76 -5.06
CA LEU A 73 7.34 -12.91 -4.96
C LEU A 73 8.33 -13.20 -6.10
N ASP A 74 8.90 -12.13 -6.64
CA ASP A 74 10.02 -12.23 -7.61
C ASP A 74 11.35 -12.57 -6.93
N ALA A 75 11.48 -12.28 -5.66
CA ALA A 75 12.64 -12.61 -4.83
C ALA A 75 12.21 -12.89 -3.39
N GLY A 76 12.85 -13.89 -2.77
CA GLY A 76 12.51 -14.33 -1.43
C GLY A 76 11.38 -15.34 -1.38
N SER A 77 11.11 -15.89 -0.19
CA SER A 77 10.08 -16.91 0.05
C SER A 77 9.01 -16.48 1.04
N ALA A 78 9.17 -15.31 1.65
CA ALA A 78 8.24 -14.78 2.64
C ALA A 78 8.24 -13.24 2.60
N PHE A 79 7.12 -12.64 3.00
CA PHE A 79 7.04 -11.20 3.20
C PHE A 79 7.87 -10.78 4.42
N ALA A 80 8.54 -9.64 4.31
CA ALA A 80 9.36 -9.06 5.38
C ALA A 80 8.66 -7.86 6.00
N VAL A 81 8.70 -7.80 7.33
CA VAL A 81 8.11 -6.69 8.12
C VAL A 81 8.76 -5.36 7.74
N GLY A 82 7.94 -4.32 7.64
CA GLY A 82 8.36 -2.96 7.34
C GLY A 82 8.69 -2.72 5.88
N LYS A 83 8.22 -3.56 4.97
CA LYS A 83 8.46 -3.43 3.53
C LYS A 83 7.19 -3.07 2.78
N ASP A 84 7.37 -2.20 1.79
CA ASP A 84 6.36 -1.89 0.79
C ASP A 84 6.57 -2.79 -0.43
N TYR A 85 5.51 -3.43 -0.83
CA TYR A 85 5.47 -4.34 -1.97
C TYR A 85 4.59 -3.79 -3.07
N TYR A 86 4.97 -4.07 -4.31
CA TYR A 86 4.25 -3.66 -5.50
C TYR A 86 3.72 -4.89 -6.21
N VAL A 87 2.49 -4.80 -6.70
CA VAL A 87 1.82 -5.86 -7.43
C VAL A 87 1.85 -5.54 -8.91
N TYR A 88 2.29 -6.51 -9.70
CA TYR A 88 2.43 -6.39 -11.16
C TYR A 88 1.66 -7.49 -11.86
N ILE A 89 1.18 -7.19 -13.05
CA ILE A 89 0.91 -8.18 -14.08
C ILE A 89 2.10 -8.24 -15.01
N CYS A 90 2.60 -9.44 -15.28
CA CYS A 90 3.76 -9.69 -16.11
C CYS A 90 3.42 -10.74 -17.16
N ASP A 91 3.69 -10.43 -18.42
CA ASP A 91 3.57 -11.39 -19.50
C ASP A 91 4.65 -11.16 -20.58
N SER A 92 5.28 -12.22 -20.97
CA SER A 92 6.27 -12.23 -22.06
C SER A 92 5.65 -12.53 -23.42
N ARG A 93 4.35 -12.86 -23.46
CA ARG A 93 3.66 -13.28 -24.67
C ARG A 93 2.50 -12.36 -24.97
N ILE A 94 2.41 -11.95 -26.22
CA ILE A 94 1.23 -11.30 -26.78
C ILE A 94 0.14 -12.38 -26.91
N ASP A 95 -1.07 -12.10 -26.47
CA ASP A 95 -2.21 -13.01 -26.52
C ASP A 95 -2.19 -14.20 -25.53
N SER A 96 -1.38 -14.11 -24.47
CA SER A 96 -1.43 -15.11 -23.42
C SER A 96 -2.72 -14.97 -22.60
N ALA A 97 -3.34 -16.11 -22.27
CA ALA A 97 -4.40 -16.18 -21.29
C ALA A 97 -3.86 -16.36 -19.86
N ASP A 98 -2.57 -16.66 -19.74
CA ASP A 98 -1.90 -16.95 -18.47
C ASP A 98 -1.24 -15.69 -17.94
N GLU A 99 -2.02 -14.83 -17.31
CA GLU A 99 -1.47 -13.67 -16.61
C GLU A 99 -0.58 -14.16 -15.47
N LYS A 100 0.61 -13.59 -15.40
CA LYS A 100 1.50 -13.83 -14.29
C LYS A 100 1.46 -12.63 -13.33
N TYR A 101 0.90 -12.84 -12.17
CA TYR A 101 1.01 -11.88 -11.10
C TYR A 101 2.34 -12.04 -10.38
N VAL A 102 3.04 -10.93 -10.20
CA VAL A 102 4.33 -10.87 -9.49
C VAL A 102 4.25 -9.80 -8.42
N ILE A 103 4.70 -10.14 -7.23
CA ILE A 103 4.89 -9.21 -6.12
C ILE A 103 6.38 -8.93 -6.00
N SER A 104 6.76 -7.65 -5.91
CA SER A 104 8.15 -7.22 -5.90
C SER A 104 8.39 -6.09 -4.89
N LEU A 105 9.59 -6.02 -4.38
CA LEU A 105 10.10 -4.84 -3.67
C LEU A 105 10.55 -3.72 -4.64
N ASN A 106 10.74 -4.04 -5.91
CA ASN A 106 11.15 -3.07 -6.91
C ASN A 106 9.97 -2.20 -7.35
N SER A 107 10.09 -0.89 -7.16
CA SER A 107 9.04 0.07 -7.50
C SER A 107 8.90 0.34 -9.00
N THR A 108 9.86 -0.09 -9.81
CA THR A 108 9.87 0.11 -11.28
C THR A 108 9.36 -1.10 -12.03
N TYR A 109 10.07 -2.24 -11.92
CA TYR A 109 9.73 -3.51 -12.56
C TYR A 109 10.15 -4.66 -11.66
N PRO A 110 9.46 -5.82 -11.68
CA PRO A 110 9.93 -7.00 -11.00
C PRO A 110 11.24 -7.52 -11.61
N THR A 111 11.97 -8.32 -10.87
CA THR A 111 13.21 -8.94 -11.33
C THR A 111 12.94 -9.79 -12.58
N GLY A 112 13.71 -9.57 -13.63
CA GLY A 112 13.56 -10.27 -14.91
C GLY A 112 12.51 -9.71 -15.87
N TRP A 113 11.84 -8.61 -15.50
CA TRP A 113 10.81 -7.94 -16.29
C TRP A 113 11.18 -6.48 -16.58
N ASN A 114 10.41 -5.83 -17.47
CA ASN A 114 10.65 -4.46 -17.89
C ASN A 114 9.32 -3.75 -18.26
N ALA A 115 9.39 -2.50 -18.70
CA ALA A 115 8.23 -1.69 -19.05
C ALA A 115 7.35 -2.25 -20.17
N THR A 116 7.91 -3.08 -21.05
CA THR A 116 7.16 -3.59 -22.21
C THR A 116 6.36 -4.85 -21.89
N ASN A 117 6.74 -5.57 -20.82
CA ASN A 117 6.13 -6.84 -20.45
C ASN A 117 5.69 -6.91 -18.98
N SER A 118 5.67 -5.80 -18.29
CA SER A 118 5.10 -5.72 -16.94
C SER A 118 4.32 -4.42 -16.72
N ARG A 119 3.29 -4.50 -15.89
CA ARG A 119 2.46 -3.37 -15.48
C ARG A 119 2.23 -3.38 -13.99
N LYS A 120 2.65 -2.32 -13.30
CA LYS A 120 2.29 -2.11 -11.90
C LYS A 120 0.79 -1.82 -11.80
N ILE A 121 0.10 -2.54 -10.94
CA ILE A 121 -1.35 -2.42 -10.75
C ILE A 121 -1.75 -1.99 -9.35
N GLY A 122 -0.83 -2.09 -8.38
CA GLY A 122 -1.07 -1.67 -7.00
C GLY A 122 0.11 -2.01 -6.11
N GLY A 123 -0.14 -2.02 -4.81
CA GLY A 123 0.84 -2.39 -3.80
C GLY A 123 0.25 -2.39 -2.40
N PHE A 124 1.07 -2.71 -1.41
CA PHE A 124 0.69 -2.78 -0.01
C PHE A 124 1.91 -2.66 0.90
N HIS A 125 1.65 -2.32 2.15
CA HIS A 125 2.65 -2.38 3.20
C HIS A 125 2.50 -3.67 4.02
N TYR A 126 3.60 -4.38 4.26
CA TYR A 126 3.65 -5.54 5.14
C TYR A 126 4.35 -5.16 6.44
N GLY A 127 3.65 -5.26 7.54
CA GLY A 127 4.14 -4.76 8.82
C GLY A 127 3.61 -5.53 10.02
N ARG A 128 3.77 -4.93 11.19
CA ARG A 128 3.17 -5.43 12.43
C ARG A 128 1.74 -4.91 12.51
N CYS A 129 0.81 -5.82 12.65
CA CYS A 129 -0.61 -5.52 12.75
C CYS A 129 -1.10 -5.90 14.12
N ARG A 130 -1.89 -5.02 14.73
CA ARG A 130 -2.58 -5.36 15.96
C ARG A 130 -3.66 -6.39 15.68
N LYS A 131 -3.74 -7.42 16.51
CA LYS A 131 -4.83 -8.38 16.47
C LYS A 131 -6.11 -7.73 16.98
N VAL A 132 -7.19 -7.99 16.28
CA VAL A 132 -8.52 -7.53 16.64
C VAL A 132 -9.46 -8.73 16.77
N ASP A 133 -10.54 -8.56 17.54
CA ASP A 133 -11.64 -9.54 17.61
C ASP A 133 -12.58 -9.42 16.38
N SER A 134 -13.64 -10.20 16.38
CA SER A 134 -14.66 -10.17 15.32
C SER A 134 -15.40 -8.82 15.18
N ASN A 135 -15.35 -8.00 16.21
CA ASN A 135 -15.94 -6.65 16.23
C ASN A 135 -14.93 -5.56 15.89
N LEU A 136 -13.75 -5.95 15.40
CA LEU A 136 -12.62 -5.06 15.11
C LEU A 136 -12.09 -4.29 16.35
N GLN A 137 -12.37 -4.83 17.55
CA GLN A 137 -11.81 -4.29 18.77
C GLN A 137 -10.45 -4.89 19.04
N PRO A 138 -9.49 -4.08 19.51
CA PRO A 138 -8.16 -4.60 19.84
C PRO A 138 -8.26 -5.72 20.88
N LEU A 139 -7.64 -6.86 20.59
CA LEU A 139 -7.49 -7.92 21.58
C LEU A 139 -6.76 -7.38 22.79
N ASN A 140 -7.11 -7.87 23.95
CA ASN A 140 -6.58 -7.51 25.27
C ASN A 140 -7.00 -6.14 25.83
N GLY A 141 -7.96 -5.45 25.18
CA GLY A 141 -8.48 -4.18 25.70
C GLY A 141 -7.46 -3.06 25.79
N SER A 142 -7.88 -1.91 26.31
CA SER A 142 -7.03 -0.71 26.39
C SER A 142 -5.93 -0.80 27.46
N SER A 143 -6.13 -1.56 28.52
CA SER A 143 -5.20 -1.65 29.65
C SER A 143 -3.98 -2.54 29.41
N VAL A 144 -4.03 -3.43 28.44
CA VAL A 144 -2.95 -4.39 28.14
C VAL A 144 -2.04 -3.94 27.01
N ILE A 145 -2.39 -2.84 26.37
CA ILE A 145 -1.66 -2.31 25.22
C ILE A 145 -0.20 -1.99 25.57
N PHE A 146 0.08 -1.74 26.83
CA PHE A 146 1.33 -1.17 27.32
C PHE A 146 1.97 -1.96 28.44
N GLY A 147 1.33 -3.04 28.84
CA GLY A 147 1.89 -3.98 29.80
C GLY A 147 2.68 -5.10 29.12
N THR A 148 3.27 -5.94 29.94
CA THR A 148 3.86 -7.22 29.49
C THR A 148 2.82 -8.03 28.74
N GLY A 149 3.09 -8.36 27.49
CA GLY A 149 2.21 -9.20 26.66
C GLY A 149 1.57 -8.51 25.46
N TRP A 150 1.87 -7.23 25.24
CA TRP A 150 1.37 -6.55 24.03
C TRP A 150 1.91 -7.21 22.74
N GLU A 151 3.10 -7.77 22.76
CA GLU A 151 3.68 -8.53 21.66
C GLU A 151 2.79 -9.71 21.22
N SER A 152 2.09 -10.31 22.17
CA SER A 152 1.13 -11.38 21.89
C SER A 152 -0.14 -10.88 21.18
N ALA A 153 -0.40 -9.56 21.27
CA ALA A 153 -1.53 -8.92 20.65
C ALA A 153 -1.25 -8.39 19.23
N VAL A 154 -0.02 -8.57 18.73
CA VAL A 154 0.37 -8.21 17.37
C VAL A 154 0.70 -9.44 16.54
N SER A 155 0.60 -9.29 15.24
CA SER A 155 1.02 -10.29 14.25
C SER A 155 1.60 -9.59 13.03
N ASN A 156 2.46 -10.28 12.31
CA ASN A 156 2.94 -9.79 11.03
C ASN A 156 1.89 -10.04 9.95
N GLY A 157 1.70 -9.08 9.07
CA GLY A 157 0.74 -9.22 8.00
C GLY A 157 0.69 -8.00 7.08
N ILE A 158 -0.14 -8.11 6.07
CA ILE A 158 -0.53 -6.98 5.25
C ILE A 158 -1.26 -5.99 6.15
N VAL A 159 -0.71 -4.79 6.28
CA VAL A 159 -1.32 -3.78 7.15
C VAL A 159 -2.70 -3.42 6.61
N PRO A 160 -3.76 -3.54 7.42
CA PRO A 160 -5.11 -3.24 6.98
C PRO A 160 -5.20 -1.85 6.38
N ARG A 161 -5.91 -1.72 5.25
CA ARG A 161 -6.05 -0.46 4.50
C ARG A 161 -4.76 0.15 3.92
N SER A 162 -3.64 -0.58 3.93
CA SER A 162 -2.43 -0.17 3.22
C SER A 162 -2.44 -0.59 1.74
N VAL A 163 -3.36 -1.47 1.36
CA VAL A 163 -3.48 -1.90 -0.03
C VAL A 163 -3.98 -0.74 -0.88
N TRP A 164 -3.24 -0.44 -1.93
CA TRP A 164 -3.59 0.60 -2.88
C TRP A 164 -3.59 0.06 -4.30
N THR A 165 -4.35 0.70 -5.16
CA THR A 165 -4.43 0.45 -6.59
C THR A 165 -4.18 1.75 -7.35
N LEU A 166 -4.12 1.72 -8.66
CA LEU A 166 -3.98 2.97 -9.44
C LEU A 166 -5.20 3.88 -9.32
N GLY A 167 -6.39 3.32 -9.04
CA GLY A 167 -7.63 4.07 -8.81
C GLY A 167 -7.88 4.45 -7.34
N HIS A 168 -7.20 3.80 -6.40
CA HIS A 168 -7.36 3.99 -4.96
C HIS A 168 -5.99 4.16 -4.30
N ARG A 169 -5.48 5.37 -4.28
CA ARG A 169 -4.18 5.73 -3.71
C ARG A 169 -4.12 7.20 -3.34
N PRO A 170 -3.17 7.62 -2.48
CA PRO A 170 -2.92 9.04 -2.25
C PRO A 170 -2.33 9.70 -3.51
N LYS A 171 -2.36 11.03 -3.55
CA LYS A 171 -1.70 11.80 -4.61
C LYS A 171 -0.17 11.77 -4.51
N CYS A 172 0.35 11.59 -3.30
CA CYS A 172 1.78 11.36 -3.04
C CYS A 172 2.15 9.87 -3.21
N SER A 173 3.38 9.50 -2.83
CA SER A 173 3.78 8.09 -2.74
C SER A 173 2.93 7.35 -1.72
N PRO A 174 2.37 6.17 -2.04
CA PRO A 174 1.55 5.38 -1.13
C PRO A 174 2.36 4.54 -0.13
N GLU A 175 3.69 4.48 -0.27
CA GLU A 175 4.55 3.69 0.60
C GLU A 175 4.42 4.14 2.06
N GLY A 176 4.32 3.18 2.96
CA GLY A 176 4.19 3.43 4.39
C GLY A 176 2.92 4.20 4.77
N MET A 177 1.84 4.12 3.98
CA MET A 177 0.58 4.81 4.25
C MET A 177 -0.59 3.84 4.37
N VAL A 178 -1.63 4.27 5.10
CA VAL A 178 -2.92 3.57 5.21
C VAL A 178 -4.07 4.53 4.90
N TYR A 179 -5.14 3.97 4.34
CA TYR A 179 -6.36 4.70 4.04
C TYR A 179 -7.22 4.87 5.29
N LEU A 180 -7.50 6.11 5.65
CA LEU A 180 -8.33 6.45 6.81
C LEU A 180 -9.83 6.51 6.48
N GLY A 181 -10.16 6.78 5.25
CA GLY A 181 -11.52 7.03 4.77
C GLY A 181 -11.66 8.43 4.17
N GLY A 182 -12.76 8.67 3.43
CA GLY A 182 -13.05 9.99 2.86
C GLY A 182 -11.97 10.57 1.92
N GLY A 183 -11.17 9.71 1.30
CA GLY A 183 -10.04 10.13 0.45
C GLY A 183 -8.76 10.48 1.22
N THR A 184 -8.74 10.32 2.54
CA THR A 184 -7.59 10.65 3.39
C THR A 184 -6.71 9.42 3.59
N TRP A 185 -5.41 9.62 3.40
CA TRP A 185 -4.35 8.64 3.69
C TRP A 185 -3.44 9.20 4.78
N VAL A 186 -2.95 8.34 5.66
CA VAL A 186 -2.08 8.73 6.77
C VAL A 186 -0.83 7.86 6.79
N ASP A 187 0.30 8.45 7.17
CA ASP A 187 1.56 7.75 7.35
C ASP A 187 1.47 6.76 8.52
N ILE A 188 1.96 5.54 8.32
CA ILE A 188 2.02 4.50 9.36
C ILE A 188 3.07 4.86 10.40
N TYR A 189 4.21 5.36 9.93
CA TYR A 189 5.38 5.67 10.76
C TYR A 189 5.57 7.18 10.91
N LEU A 190 6.24 7.58 12.00
CA LEU A 190 6.74 8.95 12.13
C LEU A 190 7.67 9.27 10.96
N ASN A 191 7.53 10.46 10.43
CA ASN A 191 8.26 10.84 9.23
C ASN A 191 9.77 10.92 9.46
N SER A 192 10.52 10.37 8.54
CA SER A 192 11.97 10.43 8.42
C SER A 192 12.40 11.29 7.24
N ASP A 193 13.66 11.66 7.20
CA ASP A 193 14.22 12.44 6.10
C ASP A 193 14.26 11.64 4.79
N ASP A 194 13.82 12.24 3.70
CA ASP A 194 13.94 11.73 2.32
C ASP A 194 14.75 12.69 1.42
N GLY A 195 15.60 13.46 2.04
CA GLY A 195 16.46 14.42 1.37
C GLY A 195 15.68 15.47 0.58
N ALA A 196 16.04 15.67 -0.67
CA ALA A 196 15.40 16.65 -1.55
C ALA A 196 13.91 16.37 -1.80
N LYS A 197 13.44 15.12 -1.61
CA LYS A 197 12.04 14.73 -1.77
C LYS A 197 11.15 15.09 -0.58
N GLY A 198 11.74 15.52 0.53
CA GLY A 198 11.01 15.94 1.71
C GLY A 198 11.02 14.90 2.82
N LEU A 199 9.87 14.35 3.18
CA LEU A 199 9.71 13.38 4.26
C LEU A 199 9.05 12.09 3.77
N LYS A 200 9.42 10.98 4.38
CA LYS A 200 8.86 9.64 4.10
C LYS A 200 8.39 8.95 5.37
N SER A 201 7.46 8.01 5.21
CA SER A 201 7.02 7.07 6.23
C SER A 201 7.71 5.74 5.96
N GLU A 202 8.71 5.38 6.75
CA GLU A 202 9.50 4.17 6.52
C GLU A 202 9.84 3.47 7.83
N TYR A 203 9.67 2.16 7.84
CA TYR A 203 10.02 1.30 8.97
C TYR A 203 11.53 1.31 9.22
N GLY A 204 11.91 1.37 10.49
CA GLY A 204 13.32 1.29 10.90
C GLY A 204 14.15 2.54 10.63
N CYS A 205 13.53 3.64 10.20
CA CYS A 205 14.20 4.90 10.01
C CYS A 205 14.11 5.80 11.24
N ALA A 206 15.13 6.62 11.46
CA ALA A 206 15.12 7.64 12.51
C ALA A 206 14.07 8.72 12.16
N PRO A 207 13.11 9.02 13.04
CA PRO A 207 12.16 10.09 12.80
C PRO A 207 12.84 11.45 12.85
N MET A 208 12.35 12.40 12.06
CA MET A 208 12.79 13.80 12.16
C MET A 208 12.39 14.37 13.52
N THR A 209 13.34 14.96 14.20
CA THR A 209 13.16 15.55 15.55
C THR A 209 13.49 17.04 15.55
N GLY A 210 13.27 17.70 16.68
CA GLY A 210 13.64 19.11 16.84
C GLY A 210 15.14 19.40 16.79
N THR A 211 15.98 18.39 16.91
CA THR A 211 17.45 18.54 16.88
C THR A 211 17.99 18.81 15.47
N GLU A 212 17.24 18.44 14.44
CA GLU A 212 17.57 18.73 13.04
C GLU A 212 17.06 20.11 12.59
N SER A 213 16.89 21.05 13.49
CA SER A 213 16.30 22.37 13.24
C SER A 213 14.88 22.32 12.65
N MET A 214 14.14 21.25 12.98
CA MET A 214 12.78 21.04 12.53
C MET A 214 11.78 21.78 13.38
N ASN A 215 11.61 23.05 13.07
CA ASN A 215 10.46 23.81 13.57
C ASN A 215 9.21 23.51 12.73
N TRP A 216 8.06 24.01 13.15
CA TRP A 216 6.80 23.79 12.47
C TRP A 216 6.83 24.21 10.98
N TYR A 217 7.46 25.33 10.66
CA TYR A 217 7.54 25.84 9.27
C TYR A 217 8.37 24.90 8.39
N ASN A 218 9.53 24.49 8.87
CA ASN A 218 10.40 23.56 8.14
C ASN A 218 9.74 22.21 7.93
N PHE A 219 8.97 21.74 8.92
CA PHE A 219 8.25 20.47 8.82
C PHE A 219 7.14 20.57 7.75
N VAL A 220 6.35 21.62 7.76
CA VAL A 220 5.30 21.86 6.75
C VAL A 220 5.88 21.97 5.36
N GLU A 221 6.99 22.69 5.18
CA GLU A 221 7.67 22.81 3.89
C GLU A 221 8.14 21.44 3.38
N ARG A 222 8.76 20.63 4.23
CA ARG A 222 9.24 19.29 3.86
C ARG A 222 8.09 18.34 3.55
N LEU A 223 6.99 18.39 4.30
CA LEU A 223 5.78 17.63 3.98
C LEU A 223 5.22 18.02 2.61
N ALA A 224 5.17 19.31 2.31
CA ALA A 224 4.70 19.80 1.02
C ALA A 224 5.57 19.28 -0.15
N LYS A 225 6.89 19.19 0.03
CA LYS A 225 7.81 18.59 -0.97
C LYS A 225 7.49 17.12 -1.26
N SER A 226 7.05 16.36 -0.28
CA SER A 226 6.60 14.98 -0.46
C SER A 226 5.12 14.86 -0.86
N GLY A 227 4.44 15.97 -1.13
CA GLY A 227 3.02 15.99 -1.49
C GLY A 227 2.07 15.71 -0.31
N LYS A 228 2.54 15.91 0.90
CA LYS A 228 1.83 15.64 2.15
C LYS A 228 1.50 16.94 2.91
N ARG A 229 0.69 16.83 3.93
CA ARG A 229 0.37 17.91 4.88
C ARG A 229 0.24 17.38 6.29
N LEU A 230 0.24 18.28 7.25
CA LEU A 230 -0.15 17.93 8.61
C LEU A 230 -1.64 17.56 8.66
N PRO A 231 -2.03 16.61 9.52
CA PRO A 231 -3.42 16.30 9.76
C PRO A 231 -4.11 17.46 10.49
N ASN A 232 -5.41 17.61 10.31
CA ASN A 232 -6.23 18.41 11.21
C ASN A 232 -6.58 17.60 12.47
N TYR A 233 -7.19 18.25 13.46
CA TYR A 233 -7.49 17.62 14.74
C TYR A 233 -8.44 16.41 14.61
N ALA A 234 -9.45 16.49 13.75
CA ALA A 234 -10.39 15.39 13.55
C ALA A 234 -9.72 14.17 12.89
N GLU A 235 -8.86 14.40 11.91
CA GLU A 235 -8.05 13.36 11.30
C GLU A 235 -7.09 12.73 12.32
N PHE A 236 -6.43 13.56 13.14
CA PHE A 236 -5.60 13.07 14.23
C PHE A 236 -6.38 12.17 15.18
N CYS A 237 -7.54 12.60 15.67
CA CYS A 237 -8.38 11.79 16.55
C CYS A 237 -8.78 10.46 15.90
N ALA A 238 -9.05 10.47 14.60
CA ALA A 238 -9.46 9.27 13.89
C ALA A 238 -8.35 8.22 13.81
N TYR A 239 -7.12 8.60 13.46
CA TYR A 239 -6.03 7.62 13.36
C TYR A 239 -5.35 7.33 14.71
N ALA A 240 -5.45 8.21 15.67
CA ALA A 240 -4.94 7.99 17.03
C ALA A 240 -5.91 7.17 17.90
N PHE A 241 -7.11 6.87 17.41
CA PHE A 241 -8.10 6.08 18.15
C PHE A 241 -7.53 4.70 18.53
N GLY A 242 -7.63 4.38 19.82
CA GLY A 242 -7.07 3.15 20.36
C GLY A 242 -5.56 3.17 20.61
N SER A 243 -4.89 4.28 20.32
CA SER A 243 -3.52 4.51 20.77
C SER A 243 -3.49 4.84 22.26
N PRO A 244 -2.40 4.52 22.97
CA PRO A 244 -2.25 4.89 24.38
C PRO A 244 -2.27 6.40 24.54
N ALA A 245 -3.09 6.88 25.46
CA ALA A 245 -2.98 8.24 25.92
C ALA A 245 -1.65 8.40 26.67
N GLY A 246 -0.88 9.45 26.33
CA GLY A 246 0.47 9.66 26.87
C GLY A 246 0.55 9.99 28.36
N LEU A 247 -0.45 9.64 29.15
CA LEU A 247 -0.49 9.81 30.60
C LEU A 247 -0.07 8.57 31.38
N ASP A 248 0.20 7.47 30.72
CA ASP A 248 0.67 6.28 31.35
C ASP A 248 2.19 6.37 31.56
N ASN A 249 2.61 6.77 32.74
CA ASN A 249 4.02 6.94 33.12
C ASN A 249 4.85 5.66 32.98
N ALA A 250 4.23 4.49 32.98
CA ALA A 250 4.92 3.23 32.79
C ALA A 250 5.12 2.91 31.31
N ASN A 251 4.54 3.71 30.41
CA ASN A 251 4.44 3.37 29.03
C ASN A 251 5.46 4.11 28.18
N THR A 252 6.59 3.48 28.04
CA THR A 252 7.63 3.90 27.10
C THR A 252 7.28 3.65 25.64
N ASN A 253 6.15 2.95 25.37
CA ASN A 253 5.59 2.69 24.03
C ASN A 253 4.45 3.61 23.65
N ALA A 254 4.20 4.62 24.44
CA ALA A 254 3.13 5.57 24.18
C ALA A 254 3.28 6.11 22.76
N TRP A 255 2.38 5.70 21.91
CA TRP A 255 2.08 6.15 20.59
C TRP A 255 3.20 6.80 19.72
N SER A 256 4.42 6.64 20.10
CA SER A 256 5.53 6.80 19.19
C SER A 256 5.74 5.45 18.51
N ALA A 257 5.76 5.45 17.21
CA ALA A 257 6.24 4.30 16.47
C ALA A 257 7.77 4.11 16.61
N THR A 258 8.39 4.76 17.59
CA THR A 258 9.80 4.60 17.90
C THR A 258 9.99 3.37 18.74
N SER A 259 11.08 2.67 18.50
CA SER A 259 11.46 1.52 19.27
C SER A 259 11.58 1.89 20.75
N ASN A 260 10.97 1.07 21.58
CA ASN A 260 11.03 1.13 23.03
C ASN A 260 12.43 0.97 23.61
N THR A 261 13.36 0.49 22.82
CA THR A 261 14.73 0.23 23.24
C THR A 261 15.62 1.48 23.19
N GLY A 262 15.08 2.62 22.85
CA GLY A 262 15.86 3.84 22.66
C GLY A 262 16.74 3.84 21.41
N SER A 263 16.46 2.94 20.47
CA SER A 263 17.20 2.89 19.20
C SER A 263 16.94 4.12 18.32
N GLY A 264 15.89 4.89 18.62
CA GLY A 264 15.53 6.09 17.87
C GLY A 264 15.02 5.82 16.46
N VAL A 265 14.61 4.60 16.17
CA VAL A 265 14.05 4.22 14.86
C VAL A 265 12.59 3.80 14.97
N THR A 266 11.86 3.98 13.90
CA THR A 266 10.45 3.57 13.80
C THR A 266 10.33 2.05 13.66
N GLY A 267 9.36 1.44 14.35
CA GLY A 267 9.19 -0.01 14.26
C GLY A 267 7.89 -0.53 14.84
#